data_829114b1160d03d63328bf0cff7984dc
#
_entry.id   829114b1160d03d63328bf0cff7984dc
#
_cell.length_a   1.000
_cell.length_b   1.000
_cell.length_c   1.000
_cell.angle_alpha   90.00
_cell.angle_beta   90.00
_cell.angle_gamma   90.00
#
_symmetry.space_group_name_H-M   'P 1'
#
loop_
_entity.id
_entity.type
_entity.pdbx_description
1 polymer ?
#
loop_
_entity_poly.entity_id
_entity_poly.type
_entity_poly.pdbx_seq_one_letter_code
_entity_poly.pdbx_strand_id
1 'polypeptide(L)'
;IISLCSIITNLFNINNLNIVLLPTIMVCFIVYHFTTTTSISKQIFVVTSICCLCSFASFFAYMCDCVLNPTLSPEYNTIEYDLFQLGFTFLFGLMLLYFMSNQYSWMIDNIDIPKVWNTAIIFPILLTALTIYSVPKYYKTMHVGRVFPIAIAMFIVAFILYIAILWLFYTISKNITETNKIEEKNHILEIHNSQYKNLQDYMEETSKLRHDFKHSIHMMNILANEGNIDEIKKHLSLYEEKLNIQSPKNIVSKVL
;
A
#
# COMPACT_ATOMS: atom_id res chain seq x y z
N ILE A 1 -17.58 -15.09 -15.19
CA ILE A 1 -17.23 -14.34 -16.42
C ILE A 1 -16.64 -15.29 -17.46
N ILE A 2 -15.56 -16.01 -17.14
CA ILE A 2 -14.93 -16.94 -18.09
C ILE A 2 -15.88 -18.06 -18.49
N SER A 3 -16.61 -18.66 -17.56
CA SER A 3 -17.65 -19.66 -17.85
C SER A 3 -18.78 -19.09 -18.71
N LEU A 4 -19.16 -17.83 -18.50
CA LEU A 4 -20.14 -17.13 -19.34
C LEU A 4 -19.58 -16.88 -20.74
N CYS A 5 -18.30 -16.52 -20.87
CA CYS A 5 -17.61 -16.37 -22.16
C CYS A 5 -17.53 -17.71 -22.89
N SER A 6 -17.25 -18.82 -22.19
CA SER A 6 -17.23 -20.16 -22.79
C SER A 6 -18.62 -20.58 -23.29
N ILE A 7 -19.67 -20.32 -22.54
CA ILE A 7 -21.05 -20.56 -22.98
C ILE A 7 -21.40 -19.71 -24.22
N ILE A 8 -20.97 -18.43 -24.24
CA ILE A 8 -21.20 -17.54 -25.38
C ILE A 8 -20.41 -18.02 -26.61
N THR A 9 -19.15 -18.42 -26.46
CA THR A 9 -18.35 -18.96 -27.56
C THR A 9 -18.94 -20.22 -28.14
N ASN A 10 -19.45 -21.11 -27.31
CA ASN A 10 -20.15 -22.33 -27.75
C ASN A 10 -21.47 -22.01 -28.46
N LEU A 11 -22.26 -21.06 -27.96
CA LEU A 11 -23.50 -20.62 -28.58
C LEU A 11 -23.30 -19.96 -29.96
N PHE A 12 -22.26 -19.19 -30.13
CA PHE A 12 -21.94 -18.45 -31.35
C PHE A 12 -20.93 -19.15 -32.27
N ASN A 13 -20.51 -20.38 -31.92
CA ASN A 13 -19.54 -21.19 -32.71
C ASN A 13 -18.24 -20.43 -33.00
N ILE A 14 -17.77 -19.61 -32.05
CA ILE A 14 -16.56 -18.81 -32.18
C ILE A 14 -15.38 -19.68 -31.74
N ASN A 15 -14.56 -20.13 -32.70
CA ASN A 15 -13.44 -21.05 -32.48
C ASN A 15 -12.26 -20.46 -31.71
N ASN A 16 -12.33 -19.19 -31.30
CA ASN A 16 -11.23 -18.49 -30.60
C ASN A 16 -11.74 -17.84 -29.31
N LEU A 17 -11.62 -18.56 -28.20
CA LEU A 17 -11.97 -18.07 -26.84
C LEU A 17 -11.31 -16.71 -26.52
N ASN A 18 -10.08 -16.49 -26.99
CA ASN A 18 -9.32 -15.26 -26.76
C ASN A 18 -9.99 -14.01 -27.35
N ILE A 19 -10.79 -14.16 -28.41
CA ILE A 19 -11.49 -13.03 -29.05
C ILE A 19 -12.59 -12.48 -28.12
N VAL A 20 -13.22 -13.34 -27.31
CA VAL A 20 -14.30 -12.95 -26.41
C VAL A 20 -13.77 -12.60 -25.02
N LEU A 21 -12.70 -13.26 -24.59
CA LEU A 21 -12.15 -13.11 -23.23
C LEU A 21 -11.54 -11.71 -23.00
N LEU A 22 -10.76 -11.19 -23.96
CA LEU A 22 -10.15 -9.86 -23.84
C LEU A 22 -11.18 -8.72 -23.71
N PRO A 23 -12.18 -8.60 -24.61
CA PRO A 23 -13.24 -7.61 -24.47
C PRO A 23 -14.00 -7.72 -23.14
N THR A 24 -14.28 -8.95 -22.68
CA THR A 24 -15.02 -9.17 -21.45
C THR A 24 -14.22 -8.70 -20.22
N ILE A 25 -12.93 -8.98 -20.17
CA ILE A 25 -12.05 -8.47 -19.09
C ILE A 25 -12.04 -6.94 -19.12
N MET A 26 -11.96 -6.33 -20.31
CA MET A 26 -11.99 -4.86 -20.47
C MET A 26 -13.29 -4.26 -19.96
N VAL A 27 -14.44 -4.84 -20.33
CA VAL A 27 -15.75 -4.37 -19.85
C VAL A 27 -15.85 -4.50 -18.32
N CYS A 28 -15.38 -5.61 -17.75
CA CYS A 28 -15.37 -5.80 -16.30
C CYS A 28 -14.45 -4.81 -15.60
N PHE A 29 -13.30 -4.52 -16.17
CA PHE A 29 -12.38 -3.50 -15.64
C PHE A 29 -13.03 -2.11 -15.68
N ILE A 30 -13.70 -1.74 -16.77
CA ILE A 30 -14.41 -0.46 -16.91
C ILE A 30 -15.52 -0.35 -15.84
N VAL A 31 -16.36 -1.36 -15.68
CA VAL A 31 -17.42 -1.39 -14.67
C VAL A 31 -16.80 -1.27 -13.26
N TYR A 32 -15.73 -2.00 -12.98
CA TYR A 32 -15.03 -1.94 -11.70
C TYR A 32 -14.43 -0.55 -11.44
N HIS A 33 -13.86 0.08 -12.46
CA HIS A 33 -13.30 1.43 -12.36
C HIS A 33 -14.36 2.47 -11.99
N PHE A 34 -15.55 2.39 -12.57
CA PHE A 34 -16.63 3.33 -12.25
C PHE A 34 -17.31 3.07 -10.89
N THR A 35 -17.18 1.85 -10.36
CA THR A 35 -17.78 1.50 -9.06
C THR A 35 -16.86 1.74 -7.88
N THR A 36 -15.55 1.96 -8.10
CA THR A 36 -14.56 2.12 -7.03
C THR A 36 -13.84 3.45 -7.14
N THR A 37 -13.55 4.07 -5.98
CA THR A 37 -12.80 5.33 -5.88
C THR A 37 -11.30 5.14 -5.66
N THR A 38 -10.81 3.88 -5.74
CA THR A 38 -9.40 3.53 -5.50
C THR A 38 -8.51 3.91 -6.68
N SER A 39 -7.20 4.04 -6.45
CA SER A 39 -6.23 4.36 -7.52
C SER A 39 -6.19 3.29 -8.60
N ILE A 40 -5.92 3.69 -9.85
CA ILE A 40 -5.88 2.80 -11.03
C ILE A 40 -4.90 1.63 -10.82
N SER A 41 -3.74 1.85 -10.20
CA SER A 41 -2.77 0.79 -9.91
C SER A 41 -3.33 -0.30 -8.99
N LYS A 42 -4.10 0.07 -7.97
CA LYS A 42 -4.79 -0.88 -7.08
C LYS A 42 -5.82 -1.70 -7.86
N GLN A 43 -6.60 -1.05 -8.72
CA GLN A 43 -7.62 -1.70 -9.55
C GLN A 43 -7.01 -2.72 -10.53
N ILE A 44 -5.92 -2.35 -11.20
CA ILE A 44 -5.20 -3.26 -12.10
C ILE A 44 -4.67 -4.47 -11.33
N PHE A 45 -4.12 -4.28 -10.13
CA PHE A 45 -3.63 -5.37 -9.30
C PHE A 45 -4.76 -6.35 -8.92
N VAL A 46 -5.92 -5.85 -8.50
CA VAL A 46 -7.08 -6.69 -8.16
C VAL A 46 -7.55 -7.49 -9.37
N VAL A 47 -7.71 -6.83 -10.52
CA VAL A 47 -8.17 -7.50 -11.75
C VAL A 47 -7.15 -8.54 -12.23
N THR A 48 -5.85 -8.23 -12.24
CA THR A 48 -4.82 -9.19 -12.63
C THR A 48 -4.71 -10.36 -11.66
N SER A 49 -4.93 -10.14 -10.35
CA SER A 49 -5.00 -11.20 -9.35
C SER A 49 -6.19 -12.14 -9.57
N ILE A 50 -7.36 -11.60 -9.90
CA ILE A 50 -8.54 -12.39 -10.26
C ILE A 50 -8.28 -13.19 -11.54
N CYS A 51 -7.68 -12.59 -12.57
CA CYS A 51 -7.29 -13.29 -13.79
C CYS A 51 -6.32 -14.44 -13.52
N CYS A 52 -5.37 -14.25 -12.62
CA CYS A 52 -4.42 -15.29 -12.20
C CYS A 52 -5.15 -16.47 -11.54
N LEU A 53 -6.07 -16.21 -10.61
CA LEU A 53 -6.88 -17.26 -9.98
C LEU A 53 -7.75 -18.02 -11.00
N CYS A 54 -8.37 -17.29 -11.92
CA CYS A 54 -9.16 -17.91 -12.99
C CYS A 54 -8.28 -18.79 -13.89
N SER A 55 -7.04 -18.41 -14.16
CA SER A 55 -6.12 -19.22 -14.97
C SER A 55 -5.72 -20.52 -14.25
N PHE A 56 -5.51 -20.49 -12.92
CA PHE A 56 -5.33 -21.71 -12.13
C PHE A 56 -6.56 -22.60 -12.16
N ALA A 57 -7.75 -22.02 -11.98
CA ALA A 57 -9.00 -22.77 -12.04
C ALA A 57 -9.20 -23.44 -13.41
N SER A 58 -8.90 -22.72 -14.49
CA SER A 58 -8.95 -23.25 -15.87
C SER A 58 -7.99 -24.41 -16.07
N PHE A 59 -6.79 -24.32 -15.50
CA PHE A 59 -5.81 -25.41 -15.58
C PHE A 59 -6.30 -26.69 -14.86
N PHE A 60 -6.82 -26.57 -13.65
CA PHE A 60 -7.35 -27.72 -12.92
C PHE A 60 -8.58 -28.32 -13.61
N ALA A 61 -9.45 -27.46 -14.16
CA ALA A 61 -10.57 -27.93 -14.99
C ALA A 61 -10.10 -28.69 -16.23
N TYR A 62 -9.07 -28.17 -16.91
CA TYR A 62 -8.43 -28.84 -18.04
C TYR A 62 -7.90 -30.22 -17.65
N MET A 63 -7.26 -30.33 -16.48
CA MET A 63 -6.76 -31.62 -15.99
C MET A 63 -7.87 -32.63 -15.71
N CYS A 64 -8.99 -32.19 -15.11
CA CYS A 64 -10.14 -33.05 -14.87
C CYS A 64 -10.78 -33.51 -16.18
N ASP A 65 -10.96 -32.60 -17.11
CA ASP A 65 -11.54 -32.92 -18.42
C ASP A 65 -10.63 -33.88 -19.22
N CYS A 66 -9.33 -33.69 -19.17
CA CYS A 66 -8.34 -34.58 -19.79
C CYS A 66 -8.43 -36.03 -19.27
N VAL A 67 -8.79 -36.22 -17.99
CA VAL A 67 -8.99 -37.56 -17.40
C VAL A 67 -10.29 -38.20 -17.87
N LEU A 68 -11.33 -37.39 -17.96
CA LEU A 68 -12.68 -37.89 -18.38
C LEU A 68 -12.75 -38.15 -19.87
N ASN A 69 -12.13 -37.33 -20.67
CA ASN A 69 -12.24 -37.32 -22.14
C ASN A 69 -10.87 -37.47 -22.86
N PRO A 70 -10.12 -38.56 -22.65
CA PRO A 70 -8.72 -38.68 -23.12
C PRO A 70 -8.56 -38.69 -24.65
N THR A 71 -9.63 -38.93 -25.39
CA THR A 71 -9.63 -39.06 -26.88
C THR A 71 -10.08 -37.81 -27.60
N LEU A 72 -10.64 -36.84 -26.87
CA LEU A 72 -11.08 -35.58 -27.46
C LEU A 72 -9.91 -34.66 -27.81
N SER A 73 -10.06 -33.95 -28.93
CA SER A 73 -9.16 -32.82 -29.22
C SER A 73 -9.71 -31.55 -28.53
N PRO A 74 -8.87 -30.69 -27.95
CA PRO A 74 -9.32 -29.51 -27.21
C PRO A 74 -9.82 -28.36 -28.08
N GLU A 75 -10.24 -28.63 -29.32
CA GLU A 75 -10.83 -27.61 -30.20
C GLU A 75 -12.20 -27.15 -29.70
N TYR A 76 -12.86 -27.94 -28.85
CA TYR A 76 -14.16 -27.63 -28.29
C TYR A 76 -14.12 -27.77 -26.76
N ASN A 77 -14.52 -26.72 -26.06
CA ASN A 77 -14.72 -26.83 -24.63
C ASN A 77 -15.88 -27.76 -24.35
N THR A 78 -15.65 -28.78 -23.54
CA THR A 78 -16.74 -29.69 -23.10
C THR A 78 -17.57 -29.03 -22.01
N ILE A 79 -18.84 -29.47 -21.86
CA ILE A 79 -19.68 -28.99 -20.76
C ILE A 79 -19.07 -29.35 -19.41
N GLU A 80 -18.41 -30.50 -19.33
CA GLU A 80 -17.69 -30.96 -18.15
C GLU A 80 -16.55 -30.00 -17.78
N TYR A 81 -15.77 -29.52 -18.74
CA TYR A 81 -14.74 -28.52 -18.53
C TYR A 81 -15.28 -27.23 -17.90
N ASP A 82 -16.38 -26.71 -18.48
CA ASP A 82 -16.99 -25.46 -18.00
C ASP A 82 -17.52 -25.61 -16.57
N LEU A 83 -18.07 -26.76 -16.24
CA LEU A 83 -18.61 -27.07 -14.91
C LEU A 83 -17.48 -27.19 -13.87
N PHE A 84 -16.38 -27.86 -14.20
CA PHE A 84 -15.19 -27.93 -13.35
C PHE A 84 -14.54 -26.57 -13.17
N GLN A 85 -14.42 -25.78 -14.23
CA GLN A 85 -13.87 -24.43 -14.16
C GLN A 85 -14.67 -23.53 -13.23
N LEU A 86 -15.99 -23.59 -13.31
CA LEU A 86 -16.88 -22.84 -12.41
C LEU A 86 -16.70 -23.30 -10.96
N GLY A 87 -16.64 -24.62 -10.72
CA GLY A 87 -16.43 -25.22 -9.41
C GLY A 87 -15.08 -24.79 -8.79
N PHE A 88 -13.98 -24.90 -9.54
CA PHE A 88 -12.65 -24.49 -9.06
C PHE A 88 -12.54 -22.99 -8.86
N THR A 89 -13.12 -22.18 -9.76
CA THR A 89 -13.14 -20.72 -9.59
C THR A 89 -13.85 -20.32 -8.29
N PHE A 90 -14.98 -20.96 -7.99
CA PHE A 90 -15.71 -20.72 -6.76
C PHE A 90 -14.92 -21.18 -5.52
N LEU A 91 -14.33 -22.37 -5.58
CA LEU A 91 -13.52 -22.94 -4.48
C LEU A 91 -12.28 -22.05 -4.17
N PHE A 92 -11.52 -21.66 -5.19
CA PHE A 92 -10.35 -20.79 -5.01
C PHE A 92 -10.75 -19.38 -4.57
N GLY A 93 -11.87 -18.86 -5.08
CA GLY A 93 -12.44 -17.60 -4.62
C GLY A 93 -12.81 -17.63 -3.14
N LEU A 94 -13.50 -18.66 -2.67
CA LEU A 94 -13.84 -18.84 -1.26
C LEU A 94 -12.59 -19.01 -0.39
N MET A 95 -11.63 -19.80 -0.84
CA MET A 95 -10.36 -20.00 -0.14
C MET A 95 -9.63 -18.67 0.03
N LEU A 96 -9.54 -17.88 -1.02
CA LEU A 96 -8.86 -16.58 -0.99
C LEU A 96 -9.61 -15.58 -0.11
N LEU A 97 -10.93 -15.54 -0.20
CA LEU A 97 -11.76 -14.71 0.68
C LEU A 97 -11.56 -15.08 2.15
N TYR A 98 -11.55 -16.37 2.48
CA TYR A 98 -11.38 -16.82 3.86
C TYR A 98 -10.00 -16.47 4.44
N PHE A 99 -8.92 -16.72 3.68
CA PHE A 99 -7.56 -16.50 4.17
C PHE A 99 -7.07 -15.07 4.05
N MET A 100 -7.54 -14.32 3.05
CA MET A 100 -6.95 -13.04 2.66
C MET A 100 -7.89 -11.84 2.77
N SER A 101 -9.17 -12.02 3.14
CA SER A 101 -10.15 -10.91 3.14
C SER A 101 -9.68 -9.72 3.98
N ASN A 102 -9.25 -9.98 5.21
CA ASN A 102 -8.79 -8.94 6.13
C ASN A 102 -7.46 -8.31 5.66
N GLN A 103 -6.53 -9.12 5.14
CA GLN A 103 -5.24 -8.67 4.65
C GLN A 103 -5.37 -7.84 3.37
N TYR A 104 -6.21 -8.29 2.43
CA TYR A 104 -6.47 -7.59 1.18
C TYR A 104 -7.16 -6.23 1.41
N SER A 105 -8.19 -6.21 2.24
CA SER A 105 -8.87 -4.96 2.60
C SER A 105 -7.90 -4.00 3.26
N TRP A 106 -7.14 -4.47 4.24
CA TRP A 106 -6.14 -3.64 4.92
C TRP A 106 -5.10 -3.07 3.94
N MET A 107 -4.62 -3.88 2.99
CA MET A 107 -3.66 -3.42 1.97
C MET A 107 -4.24 -2.31 1.08
N ILE A 108 -5.46 -2.50 0.59
CA ILE A 108 -6.14 -1.53 -0.28
C ILE A 108 -6.35 -0.20 0.46
N ASP A 109 -6.73 -0.26 1.74
CA ASP A 109 -7.08 0.91 2.54
C ASP A 109 -5.86 1.67 3.06
N ASN A 110 -4.75 0.99 3.38
CA ASN A 110 -3.61 1.60 4.07
C ASN A 110 -2.40 1.89 3.18
N ILE A 111 -2.34 1.34 1.95
CA ILE A 111 -1.18 1.53 1.06
C ILE A 111 -1.56 2.45 -0.09
N ASP A 112 -1.12 3.71 -0.03
CA ASP A 112 -1.37 4.69 -1.10
C ASP A 112 -0.16 4.96 -2.01
N ILE A 113 0.88 4.11 -1.92
CA ILE A 113 2.10 4.28 -2.71
C ILE A 113 1.95 3.59 -4.07
N PRO A 114 1.80 4.32 -5.21
CA PRO A 114 1.58 3.71 -6.53
C PRO A 114 2.72 2.79 -6.99
N LYS A 115 3.96 3.10 -6.61
CA LYS A 115 5.14 2.28 -6.97
C LYS A 115 5.06 0.86 -6.42
N VAL A 116 4.53 0.69 -5.21
CA VAL A 116 4.37 -0.62 -4.56
C VAL A 116 3.37 -1.47 -5.34
N TRP A 117 2.24 -0.89 -5.75
CA TRP A 117 1.22 -1.56 -6.54
C TRP A 117 1.69 -1.92 -7.94
N ASN A 118 2.41 -1.01 -8.63
CA ASN A 118 2.96 -1.28 -9.96
C ASN A 118 3.95 -2.44 -9.95
N THR A 119 4.75 -2.58 -8.89
CA THR A 119 5.65 -3.73 -8.74
C THR A 119 4.87 -5.02 -8.44
N ALA A 120 3.83 -4.94 -7.61
CA ALA A 120 3.00 -6.10 -7.27
C ALA A 120 2.23 -6.68 -8.46
N ILE A 121 1.81 -5.86 -9.42
CA ILE A 121 1.09 -6.27 -10.64
C ILE A 121 1.91 -7.25 -11.49
N ILE A 122 3.23 -7.16 -11.48
CA ILE A 122 4.11 -8.00 -12.30
C ILE A 122 3.92 -9.48 -11.97
N PHE A 123 3.75 -9.84 -10.70
CA PHE A 123 3.65 -11.23 -10.26
C PHE A 123 2.41 -11.96 -10.79
N PRO A 124 1.17 -11.49 -10.62
CA PRO A 124 0.01 -12.15 -11.17
C PRO A 124 0.00 -12.19 -12.70
N ILE A 125 0.54 -11.16 -13.38
CA ILE A 125 0.67 -11.19 -14.85
C ILE A 125 1.64 -12.30 -15.28
N LEU A 126 2.79 -12.41 -14.64
CA LEU A 126 3.82 -13.39 -14.96
C LEU A 126 3.31 -14.82 -14.72
N LEU A 127 2.60 -15.05 -13.60
CA LEU A 127 1.99 -16.33 -13.29
C LEU A 127 0.88 -16.68 -14.27
N THR A 128 0.02 -15.72 -14.63
CA THR A 128 -1.03 -15.93 -15.64
C THR A 128 -0.42 -16.31 -17.00
N ALA A 129 0.62 -15.61 -17.42
CA ALA A 129 1.32 -15.94 -18.67
C ALA A 129 1.96 -17.34 -18.60
N LEU A 130 2.58 -17.68 -17.47
CA LEU A 130 3.16 -19.01 -17.25
C LEU A 130 2.09 -20.11 -17.31
N THR A 131 0.95 -19.93 -16.66
CA THR A 131 -0.15 -20.90 -16.69
C THR A 131 -0.69 -21.09 -18.09
N ILE A 132 -0.96 -20.02 -18.82
CA ILE A 132 -1.45 -20.09 -20.22
C ILE A 132 -0.47 -20.80 -21.13
N TYR A 133 0.83 -20.48 -21.01
CA TYR A 133 1.87 -21.07 -21.84
C TYR A 133 2.13 -22.55 -21.52
N SER A 134 1.98 -22.95 -20.25
CA SER A 134 2.27 -24.31 -19.81
C SER A 134 1.16 -25.33 -20.10
N VAL A 135 -0.05 -24.88 -20.48
CA VAL A 135 -1.16 -25.78 -20.84
C VAL A 135 -0.87 -26.40 -22.22
N PRO A 136 -0.74 -27.73 -22.33
CA PRO A 136 -0.54 -28.40 -23.61
C PRO A 136 -1.77 -28.23 -24.51
N LYS A 137 -1.51 -28.08 -25.80
CA LYS A 137 -2.54 -27.88 -26.81
C LYS A 137 -3.42 -29.13 -27.07
N TYR A 138 -2.90 -30.33 -26.73
CA TYR A 138 -3.59 -31.60 -26.99
C TYR A 138 -3.63 -32.47 -25.73
N TYR A 139 -4.80 -33.05 -25.42
CA TYR A 139 -4.99 -33.97 -24.28
C TYR A 139 -4.09 -35.18 -24.38
N LYS A 140 -3.86 -35.68 -25.60
CA LYS A 140 -2.98 -36.81 -25.86
C LYS A 140 -1.55 -36.60 -25.32
N THR A 141 -1.06 -35.36 -25.32
CA THR A 141 0.26 -35.02 -24.80
C THR A 141 0.34 -35.23 -23.30
N MET A 142 -0.74 -35.01 -22.57
CA MET A 142 -0.79 -35.23 -21.12
C MET A 142 -0.69 -36.69 -20.72
N HIS A 143 -1.14 -37.63 -21.57
CA HIS A 143 -1.11 -39.07 -21.29
C HIS A 143 0.23 -39.73 -21.65
N VAL A 144 1.22 -38.97 -22.12
CA VAL A 144 2.55 -39.49 -22.46
C VAL A 144 3.41 -39.56 -21.20
N GLY A 145 3.73 -40.78 -20.77
CA GLY A 145 4.65 -41.02 -19.67
C GLY A 145 4.28 -40.37 -18.34
N ARG A 146 5.14 -39.49 -17.81
CA ARG A 146 4.95 -38.81 -16.51
C ARG A 146 4.51 -37.34 -16.64
N VAL A 147 4.07 -36.91 -17.82
CA VAL A 147 3.71 -35.49 -18.06
C VAL A 147 2.57 -35.04 -17.16
N PHE A 148 1.52 -35.85 -17.04
CA PHE A 148 0.33 -35.54 -16.23
C PHE A 148 0.66 -35.28 -14.73
N PRO A 149 1.33 -36.21 -13.99
CA PRO A 149 1.64 -35.97 -12.59
C PRO A 149 2.64 -34.82 -12.39
N ILE A 150 3.58 -34.63 -13.32
CA ILE A 150 4.53 -33.51 -13.25
C ILE A 150 3.81 -32.18 -13.43
N ALA A 151 2.88 -32.09 -14.40
CA ALA A 151 2.09 -30.89 -14.62
C ALA A 151 1.27 -30.52 -13.38
N ILE A 152 0.53 -31.47 -12.79
CA ILE A 152 -0.23 -31.22 -11.55
C ILE A 152 0.70 -30.72 -10.44
N ALA A 153 1.82 -31.41 -10.19
CA ALA A 153 2.77 -31.01 -9.15
C ALA A 153 3.30 -29.59 -9.36
N MET A 154 3.69 -29.25 -10.60
CA MET A 154 4.19 -27.92 -10.96
C MET A 154 3.15 -26.83 -10.70
N PHE A 155 1.86 -27.06 -11.03
CA PHE A 155 0.83 -26.09 -10.80
C PHE A 155 0.41 -25.95 -9.34
N ILE A 156 0.44 -27.04 -8.56
CA ILE A 156 0.25 -26.97 -7.10
C ILE A 156 1.35 -26.11 -6.47
N VAL A 157 2.60 -26.32 -6.86
CA VAL A 157 3.73 -25.52 -6.38
C VAL A 157 3.58 -24.05 -6.81
N ALA A 158 3.17 -23.77 -8.06
CA ALA A 158 2.93 -22.41 -8.54
C ALA A 158 1.80 -21.72 -7.77
N PHE A 159 0.72 -22.44 -7.43
CA PHE A 159 -0.38 -21.92 -6.62
C PHE A 159 0.05 -21.60 -5.18
N ILE A 160 0.83 -22.48 -4.55
CA ILE A 160 1.41 -22.23 -3.22
C ILE A 160 2.34 -21.01 -3.26
N LEU A 161 3.19 -20.89 -4.28
CA LEU A 161 4.05 -19.72 -4.49
C LEU A 161 3.24 -18.43 -4.66
N TYR A 162 2.13 -18.48 -5.39
CA TYR A 162 1.25 -17.33 -5.53
C TYR A 162 0.73 -16.83 -4.17
N ILE A 163 0.22 -17.74 -3.33
CA ILE A 163 -0.25 -17.41 -1.97
C ILE A 163 0.90 -16.87 -1.12
N ALA A 164 2.08 -17.49 -1.19
CA ALA A 164 3.26 -17.05 -0.45
C ALA A 164 3.72 -15.64 -0.85
N ILE A 165 3.69 -15.31 -2.14
CA ILE A 165 4.02 -13.96 -2.65
C ILE A 165 3.01 -12.93 -2.14
N LEU A 166 1.72 -13.22 -2.16
CA LEU A 166 0.69 -12.33 -1.62
C LEU A 166 0.89 -12.08 -0.12
N TRP A 167 1.19 -13.14 0.64
CA TRP A 167 1.49 -13.04 2.07
C TRP A 167 2.74 -12.20 2.34
N LEU A 168 3.80 -12.43 1.59
CA LEU A 168 5.06 -11.68 1.70
C LEU A 168 4.84 -10.20 1.34
N PHE A 169 4.08 -9.93 0.29
CA PHE A 169 3.71 -8.57 -0.09
C PHE A 169 2.93 -7.85 1.01
N TYR A 170 1.95 -8.52 1.63
CA TYR A 170 1.23 -7.99 2.78
C TYR A 170 2.18 -7.68 3.95
N THR A 171 3.05 -8.62 4.31
CA THR A 171 3.98 -8.46 5.45
C THR A 171 4.96 -7.31 5.24
N ILE A 172 5.56 -7.21 4.05
CA ILE A 172 6.46 -6.11 3.71
C ILE A 172 5.73 -4.77 3.75
N SER A 173 4.56 -4.70 3.15
CA SER A 173 3.76 -3.47 3.10
C SER A 173 3.33 -3.02 4.50
N LYS A 174 2.96 -3.95 5.37
CA LYS A 174 2.64 -3.67 6.76
C LYS A 174 3.83 -3.10 7.51
N ASN A 175 5.00 -3.73 7.39
CA ASN A 175 6.23 -3.28 8.04
C ASN A 175 6.62 -1.86 7.57
N ILE A 176 6.55 -1.58 6.26
CA ILE A 176 6.85 -0.24 5.73
C ILE A 176 5.88 0.79 6.31
N THR A 177 4.59 0.49 6.37
CA THR A 177 3.58 1.41 6.91
C THR A 177 3.79 1.67 8.40
N GLU A 178 4.13 0.64 9.18
CA GLU A 178 4.44 0.78 10.61
C GLU A 178 5.72 1.59 10.83
N THR A 179 6.77 1.35 10.05
CA THR A 179 8.02 2.11 10.12
C THR A 179 7.79 3.59 9.81
N ASN A 180 7.06 3.92 8.75
CA ASN A 180 6.74 5.30 8.40
C ASN A 180 5.94 6.01 9.52
N LYS A 181 4.99 5.31 10.17
CA LYS A 181 4.26 5.85 11.32
C LYS A 181 5.16 6.12 12.53
N ILE A 182 6.16 5.28 12.76
CA ILE A 182 7.14 5.47 13.84
C ILE A 182 8.04 6.67 13.53
N GLU A 183 8.52 6.80 12.30
CA GLU A 183 9.33 7.95 11.86
C GLU A 183 8.56 9.26 11.99
N GLU A 184 7.30 9.30 11.58
CA GLU A 184 6.44 10.47 11.74
C GLU A 184 6.27 10.86 13.22
N LYS A 185 6.01 9.88 14.09
CA LYS A 185 5.92 10.13 15.54
C LYS A 185 7.24 10.65 16.11
N ASN A 186 8.36 10.09 15.71
CA ASN A 186 9.68 10.55 16.15
C ASN A 186 9.94 11.99 15.70
N HIS A 187 9.59 12.33 14.48
CA HIS A 187 9.72 13.70 13.97
C HIS A 187 8.85 14.70 14.77
N ILE A 188 7.62 14.34 15.09
CA ILE A 188 6.74 15.15 15.95
C ILE A 188 7.35 15.33 17.35
N LEU A 189 7.92 14.27 17.93
CA LEU A 189 8.60 14.34 19.24
C LEU A 189 9.84 15.25 19.20
N GLU A 190 10.62 15.22 18.13
CA GLU A 190 11.76 16.11 17.94
C GLU A 190 11.34 17.58 17.89
N ILE A 191 10.26 17.90 17.16
CA ILE A 191 9.69 19.25 17.11
C ILE A 191 9.24 19.68 18.51
N HIS A 192 8.51 18.84 19.23
CA HIS A 192 8.08 19.15 20.60
C HIS A 192 9.25 19.37 21.55
N ASN A 193 10.29 18.56 21.48
CA ASN A 193 11.48 18.72 22.29
C ASN A 193 12.22 20.04 21.99
N SER A 194 12.29 20.39 20.71
CA SER A 194 12.86 21.68 20.30
C SER A 194 12.05 22.87 20.83
N GLN A 195 10.72 22.80 20.71
CA GLN A 195 9.81 23.83 21.25
C GLN A 195 9.95 23.94 22.78
N TYR A 196 10.01 22.80 23.48
CA TYR A 196 10.16 22.77 24.92
C TYR A 196 11.49 23.41 25.37
N LYS A 197 12.58 23.08 24.67
CA LYS A 197 13.89 23.69 24.93
C LYS A 197 13.86 25.21 24.72
N ASN A 198 13.29 25.68 23.62
CA ASN A 198 13.15 27.11 23.35
C ASN A 198 12.32 27.83 24.44
N LEU A 199 11.24 27.17 24.92
CA LEU A 199 10.44 27.70 26.02
C LEU A 199 11.24 27.77 27.33
N GLN A 200 12.03 26.75 27.63
CA GLN A 200 12.92 26.73 28.81
C GLN A 200 13.95 27.83 28.75
N ASP A 201 14.60 28.02 27.61
CA ASP A 201 15.57 29.08 27.38
C ASP A 201 14.92 30.46 27.57
N TYR A 202 13.73 30.68 27.03
CA TYR A 202 12.95 31.89 27.19
C TYR A 202 12.56 32.14 28.67
N MET A 203 12.17 31.11 29.42
CA MET A 203 11.85 31.22 30.85
C MET A 203 13.09 31.58 31.66
N GLU A 204 14.26 31.03 31.35
CA GLU A 204 15.53 31.35 32.00
C GLU A 204 15.91 32.80 31.72
N GLU A 205 15.83 33.25 30.47
CA GLU A 205 16.11 34.64 30.10
C GLU A 205 15.16 35.62 30.78
N THR A 206 13.88 35.31 30.81
CA THR A 206 12.87 36.13 31.52
C THR A 206 13.13 36.16 33.03
N SER A 207 13.60 35.08 33.62
CA SER A 207 13.96 35.02 35.04
C SER A 207 15.19 35.90 35.34
N LYS A 208 16.20 35.90 34.48
CA LYS A 208 17.39 36.78 34.60
C LYS A 208 16.98 38.26 34.47
N LEU A 209 16.18 38.59 33.47
CA LEU A 209 15.64 39.95 33.29
C LEU A 209 14.90 40.46 34.54
N ARG A 210 14.03 39.60 35.09
CA ARG A 210 13.28 39.95 36.31
C ARG A 210 14.21 40.16 37.53
N HIS A 211 15.24 39.35 37.67
CA HIS A 211 16.24 39.51 38.72
C HIS A 211 16.99 40.84 38.58
N ASP A 212 17.47 41.16 37.37
CA ASP A 212 18.19 42.38 37.08
C ASP A 212 17.34 43.63 37.27
N PHE A 213 16.03 43.54 36.86
CA PHE A 213 15.09 44.61 37.13
C PHE A 213 14.88 44.85 38.64
N LYS A 214 14.73 43.79 39.43
CA LYS A 214 14.56 43.86 40.87
C LYS A 214 15.80 44.52 41.51
N HIS A 215 17.01 44.15 41.06
CA HIS A 215 18.26 44.72 41.52
C HIS A 215 18.35 46.22 41.16
N SER A 216 18.01 46.61 39.94
CA SER A 216 18.00 48.01 39.50
C SER A 216 17.03 48.88 40.31
N ILE A 217 15.82 48.37 40.59
CA ILE A 217 14.85 49.06 41.46
C ILE A 217 15.40 49.23 42.86
N HIS A 218 16.04 48.19 43.42
CA HIS A 218 16.64 48.28 44.75
C HIS A 218 17.73 49.33 44.83
N MET A 219 18.60 49.39 43.83
CA MET A 219 19.64 50.42 43.74
C MET A 219 19.05 51.84 43.61
N MET A 220 18.03 52.01 42.75
CA MET A 220 17.34 53.30 42.64
C MET A 220 16.68 53.75 43.96
N ASN A 221 16.14 52.81 44.76
CA ASN A 221 15.55 53.12 46.01
C ASN A 221 16.57 53.56 47.08
N ILE A 222 17.76 52.93 47.07
CA ILE A 222 18.90 53.36 47.94
C ILE A 222 19.34 54.79 47.56
N LEU A 223 19.58 55.06 46.26
CA LEU A 223 20.01 56.40 45.81
C LEU A 223 18.94 57.47 46.07
N ALA A 224 17.65 57.12 46.02
CA ALA A 224 16.57 58.03 46.36
C ALA A 224 16.55 58.38 47.84
N ASN A 225 16.85 57.43 48.77
CA ASN A 225 16.97 57.66 50.18
C ASN A 225 18.18 58.52 50.55
N GLU A 226 19.24 58.45 49.73
CA GLU A 226 20.44 59.29 49.87
C GLU A 226 20.28 60.70 49.26
N GLY A 227 19.16 60.97 48.59
CA GLY A 227 18.88 62.25 47.94
C GLY A 227 19.70 62.52 46.66
N ASN A 228 20.34 61.52 46.10
CA ASN A 228 21.26 61.66 44.95
C ASN A 228 20.49 61.54 43.61
N ILE A 229 19.77 62.58 43.21
CA ILE A 229 18.89 62.65 42.04
C ILE A 229 19.68 62.51 40.73
N ASP A 230 20.89 62.99 40.62
CA ASP A 230 21.68 62.93 39.40
C ASP A 230 22.15 61.50 39.07
N GLU A 231 22.49 60.75 40.09
CA GLU A 231 22.85 59.33 39.92
C GLU A 231 21.65 58.45 39.55
N ILE A 232 20.45 58.79 40.08
CA ILE A 232 19.20 58.12 39.68
C ILE A 232 18.91 58.31 38.18
N LYS A 233 19.05 59.57 37.69
CA LYS A 233 18.86 59.88 36.26
C LYS A 233 19.84 59.12 35.38
N LYS A 234 21.11 59.01 35.79
CA LYS A 234 22.14 58.28 35.08
C LYS A 234 21.83 56.75 35.05
N HIS A 235 21.42 56.19 36.18
CA HIS A 235 20.97 54.77 36.22
C HIS A 235 19.73 54.49 35.37
N LEU A 236 18.78 55.36 35.36
CA LEU A 236 17.56 55.26 34.51
C LEU A 236 17.91 55.30 33.01
N SER A 237 18.79 56.23 32.59
CA SER A 237 19.19 56.32 31.17
C SER A 237 19.97 55.08 30.71
N LEU A 238 20.86 54.53 31.54
CA LEU A 238 21.56 53.27 31.28
C LEU A 238 20.62 52.06 31.19
N TYR A 239 19.58 52.08 32.02
CA TYR A 239 18.60 51.00 32.01
C TYR A 239 17.67 51.06 30.79
N GLU A 240 17.30 52.26 30.36
CA GLU A 240 16.52 52.53 29.16
C GLU A 240 17.29 52.12 27.89
N GLU A 241 18.61 52.38 27.84
CA GLU A 241 19.46 51.94 26.77
C GLU A 241 19.56 50.40 26.71
N LYS A 242 19.70 49.72 27.84
CA LYS A 242 19.71 48.24 27.91
C LYS A 242 18.39 47.65 27.48
N LEU A 243 17.25 48.22 27.85
CA LEU A 243 15.93 47.75 27.42
C LEU A 243 15.68 47.94 25.93
N ASN A 244 16.19 49.03 25.35
CA ASN A 244 16.08 49.27 23.90
C ASN A 244 16.94 48.30 23.06
N ILE A 245 18.10 47.89 23.57
CA ILE A 245 18.93 46.85 22.93
C ILE A 245 18.29 45.47 23.00
N GLN A 246 17.56 45.16 24.06
CA GLN A 246 16.85 43.88 24.30
C GLN A 246 15.41 43.85 23.77
N SER A 247 14.97 44.91 23.09
CA SER A 247 13.62 44.96 22.51
C SER A 247 13.39 43.80 21.53
N PRO A 248 12.20 43.13 21.56
CA PRO A 248 11.90 41.95 20.75
C PRO A 248 11.97 42.15 19.23
N LYS A 249 12.10 43.40 18.74
CA LYS A 249 12.37 43.67 17.32
C LYS A 249 13.70 43.08 16.81
N ASN A 250 14.69 42.88 17.66
CA ASN A 250 15.96 42.27 17.29
C ASN A 250 15.98 40.74 17.40
N ILE A 251 14.99 40.15 18.06
CA ILE A 251 14.88 38.67 18.18
C ILE A 251 14.20 38.09 16.96
N VAL A 252 13.22 38.78 16.39
CA VAL A 252 12.50 38.32 15.19
C VAL A 252 13.39 38.31 13.92
N SER A 253 14.39 39.19 13.85
CA SER A 253 15.36 39.22 12.72
C SER A 253 16.43 38.14 12.76
N LYS A 254 16.54 37.37 13.86
CA LYS A 254 17.52 36.28 14.01
C LYS A 254 16.90 34.88 13.81
N VAL A 255 15.57 34.80 13.69
CA VAL A 255 14.80 33.54 13.54
C VAL A 255 14.21 33.39 12.15
N LEU A 256 14.31 34.39 11.27
CA LEU A 256 14.05 34.32 9.84
C LEU A 256 15.34 34.15 9.05
#